data_dfb88cf68b0e6572787513de24089917
#
_entry.id   dfb88cf68b0e6572787513de24089917
#
_cell.length_a   1.000
_cell.length_b   1.000
_cell.length_c   1.000
_cell.angle_alpha   90.00
_cell.angle_beta   90.00
_cell.angle_gamma   90.00
#
_symmetry.space_group_name_H-M   'P 1'
#
loop_
_entity.id
_entity.type
_entity.pdbx_description
1 polymer ?
#
loop_
_entity_poly.entity_id
_entity_poly.type
_entity_poly.pdbx_seq_one_letter_code
_entity_poly.pdbx_strand_id
1 'polypeptide(L)'
;MTANTAAVSELERATMRRVAWRILPFLIVCYLIAIIDRGNIGMASLQMNDDLGLSARVFGFASSLFFFAYFLVEVPSNLAMQKFGARIWIARIMVTWGLVSAGTAFVVGPYSLYVMCFLLGAAEAGFFPGVLLYLTYWLPSAYRARMVAIFMVAIPAANFIGSPLSGLLLGLDGWLGMRGWHWLFILEGIPAVLLGIACLFVLTDRPEHAKWPVSYTH
;
A
#
# COMPACT_ATOMS: atom_id res chain seq x y z
N MET A 1 -35.65 28.50 11.42
CA MET A 1 -34.96 27.72 10.36
C MET A 1 -33.44 27.61 10.56
N THR A 2 -32.78 28.66 11.06
CA THR A 2 -31.29 28.70 11.22
C THR A 2 -30.71 27.75 12.29
N ALA A 3 -31.40 27.51 13.39
CA ALA A 3 -30.90 26.62 14.47
C ALA A 3 -30.85 25.14 14.03
N ASN A 4 -31.81 24.70 13.21
CA ASN A 4 -31.85 23.32 12.73
C ASN A 4 -30.76 23.03 11.68
N THR A 5 -30.45 23.98 10.83
CA THR A 5 -29.35 23.89 9.84
C THR A 5 -27.97 23.87 10.52
N ALA A 6 -27.77 24.62 11.59
CA ALA A 6 -26.52 24.61 12.35
C ALA A 6 -26.31 23.26 13.07
N ALA A 7 -27.36 22.71 13.72
CA ALA A 7 -27.29 21.40 14.38
C ALA A 7 -27.00 20.25 13.39
N VAL A 8 -27.63 20.27 12.21
CA VAL A 8 -27.34 19.28 11.13
C VAL A 8 -25.89 19.38 10.66
N SER A 9 -25.35 20.59 10.49
CA SER A 9 -23.95 20.78 10.06
C SER A 9 -22.93 20.33 11.12
N GLU A 10 -23.24 20.49 12.41
CA GLU A 10 -22.39 20.00 13.51
C GLU A 10 -22.41 18.47 13.61
N LEU A 11 -23.58 17.86 13.48
CA LEU A 11 -23.71 16.39 13.46
C LEU A 11 -22.93 15.78 12.26
N GLU A 12 -23.06 16.39 11.09
CA GLU A 12 -22.33 15.97 9.89
C GLU A 12 -20.82 16.05 10.10
N ARG A 13 -20.30 17.17 10.61
CA ARG A 13 -18.87 17.33 10.91
C ARG A 13 -18.37 16.31 11.93
N ALA A 14 -19.14 16.06 12.99
CA ALA A 14 -18.80 15.08 14.02
C ALA A 14 -18.74 13.66 13.43
N THR A 15 -19.71 13.32 12.58
CA THR A 15 -19.76 12.04 11.87
C THR A 15 -18.56 11.87 10.93
N MET A 16 -18.29 12.86 10.08
CA MET A 16 -17.14 12.82 9.15
C MET A 16 -15.82 12.74 9.89
N ARG A 17 -15.66 13.43 11.01
CA ARG A 17 -14.46 13.30 11.85
C ARG A 17 -14.31 11.88 12.40
N ARG A 18 -15.39 11.25 12.85
CA ARG A 18 -15.37 9.86 13.35
C ARG A 18 -15.02 8.86 12.25
N VAL A 19 -15.61 9.01 11.06
CA VAL A 19 -15.29 8.21 9.87
C VAL A 19 -13.80 8.35 9.53
N ALA A 20 -13.32 9.59 9.44
CA ALA A 20 -11.93 9.88 9.10
C ALA A 20 -10.95 9.26 10.10
N TRP A 21 -11.17 9.44 11.40
CA TRP A 21 -10.29 8.89 12.45
C TRP A 21 -10.29 7.35 12.51
N ARG A 22 -11.35 6.71 12.01
CA ARG A 22 -11.42 5.25 11.99
C ARG A 22 -10.78 4.62 10.77
N ILE A 23 -10.87 5.26 9.62
CA ILE A 23 -10.45 4.71 8.33
C ILE A 23 -9.06 5.22 7.92
N LEU A 24 -8.82 6.54 8.01
CA LEU A 24 -7.60 7.15 7.49
C LEU A 24 -6.31 6.67 8.15
N PRO A 25 -6.20 6.56 9.48
CA PRO A 25 -4.95 6.14 10.10
C PRO A 25 -4.50 4.76 9.62
N PHE A 26 -5.44 3.84 9.50
CA PHE A 26 -5.16 2.50 9.00
C PHE A 26 -4.70 2.51 7.52
N LEU A 27 -5.41 3.24 6.67
CA LEU A 27 -5.03 3.38 5.25
C LEU A 27 -3.70 4.11 5.07
N ILE A 28 -3.40 5.09 5.92
CA ILE A 28 -2.10 5.79 5.92
C ILE A 28 -0.98 4.81 6.25
N VAL A 29 -1.14 3.95 7.27
CA VAL A 29 -0.15 2.92 7.61
C VAL A 29 0.01 1.93 6.45
N CYS A 30 -1.07 1.47 5.83
CA CYS A 30 -1.00 0.60 4.66
C CYS A 30 -0.23 1.25 3.50
N TYR A 31 -0.50 2.54 3.23
CA TYR A 31 0.16 3.26 2.16
C TYR A 31 1.61 3.59 2.47
N LEU A 32 1.93 3.89 3.74
CA LEU A 32 3.28 4.08 4.21
C LEU A 32 4.14 2.84 3.94
N ILE A 33 3.66 1.65 4.33
CA ILE A 33 4.35 0.39 4.03
C ILE A 33 4.48 0.17 2.52
N ALA A 34 3.45 0.50 1.73
CA ALA A 34 3.50 0.39 0.28
C ALA A 34 4.61 1.25 -0.35
N ILE A 35 4.81 2.46 0.14
CA ILE A 35 5.83 3.37 -0.40
C ILE A 35 7.24 2.93 0.04
N ILE A 36 7.39 2.45 1.29
CA ILE A 36 8.67 1.91 1.77
C ILE A 36 9.07 0.71 0.91
N ASP A 37 8.19 -0.26 0.74
CA ASP A 37 8.47 -1.47 -0.06
C ASP A 37 8.80 -1.16 -1.52
N ARG A 38 8.13 -0.17 -2.12
CA ARG A 38 8.45 0.31 -3.47
C ARG A 38 9.86 0.89 -3.58
N GLY A 39 10.39 1.46 -2.52
CA GLY A 39 11.77 1.94 -2.42
C GLY A 39 12.80 0.82 -2.29
N ASN A 40 12.39 -0.36 -1.82
CA ASN A 40 13.27 -1.47 -1.48
C ASN A 40 14.11 -1.97 -2.63
N ILE A 41 13.54 -2.06 -3.82
CA ILE A 41 14.28 -2.54 -4.99
C ILE A 41 15.48 -1.63 -5.30
N GLY A 42 15.32 -0.32 -5.11
CA GLY A 42 16.40 0.66 -5.24
C GLY A 42 17.45 0.52 -4.14
N MET A 43 17.04 0.32 -2.89
CA MET A 43 17.95 0.14 -1.76
C MET A 43 18.67 -1.21 -1.83
N ALA A 44 17.96 -2.29 -2.17
CA ALA A 44 18.53 -3.61 -2.35
C ALA A 44 19.60 -3.64 -3.43
N SER A 45 19.46 -2.84 -4.49
CA SER A 45 20.40 -2.79 -5.60
C SER A 45 21.85 -2.48 -5.18
N LEU A 46 22.02 -1.79 -4.03
CA LEU A 46 23.34 -1.45 -3.49
C LEU A 46 24.18 -2.69 -3.10
N GLN A 47 23.51 -3.79 -2.75
CA GLN A 47 24.16 -5.06 -2.41
C GLN A 47 23.85 -6.16 -3.42
N MET A 48 22.60 -6.24 -3.86
CA MET A 48 22.09 -7.29 -4.75
C MET A 48 22.78 -7.28 -6.12
N ASN A 49 23.10 -6.11 -6.66
CA ASN A 49 23.78 -6.02 -7.96
C ASN A 49 25.16 -6.65 -7.93
N ASP A 50 25.93 -6.41 -6.87
CA ASP A 50 27.26 -7.00 -6.71
C ASP A 50 27.17 -8.49 -6.39
N ASP A 51 26.23 -8.90 -5.55
CA ASP A 51 26.04 -10.27 -5.11
C ASP A 51 25.60 -11.20 -6.25
N LEU A 52 24.71 -10.73 -7.11
CA LEU A 52 24.16 -11.49 -8.25
C LEU A 52 24.85 -11.18 -9.60
N GLY A 53 25.87 -10.31 -9.60
CA GLY A 53 26.54 -9.87 -10.83
C GLY A 53 25.63 -9.14 -11.82
N LEU A 54 24.68 -8.36 -11.33
CA LEU A 54 23.70 -7.65 -12.15
C LEU A 54 24.26 -6.34 -12.68
N SER A 55 24.18 -6.14 -13.99
CA SER A 55 24.51 -4.84 -14.58
C SER A 55 23.40 -3.81 -14.34
N ALA A 56 23.74 -2.51 -14.38
CA ALA A 56 22.78 -1.43 -14.31
C ALA A 56 21.67 -1.52 -15.39
N ARG A 57 22.00 -2.09 -16.56
CA ARG A 57 21.02 -2.35 -17.63
C ARG A 57 19.98 -3.40 -17.22
N VAL A 58 20.43 -4.49 -16.62
CA VAL A 58 19.55 -5.57 -16.12
C VAL A 58 18.62 -5.01 -15.05
N PHE A 59 19.17 -4.27 -14.09
CA PHE A 59 18.38 -3.65 -13.03
C PHE A 59 17.37 -2.62 -13.56
N GLY A 60 17.78 -1.76 -14.49
CA GLY A 60 16.89 -0.78 -15.12
C GLY A 60 15.75 -1.45 -15.91
N PHE A 61 16.04 -2.55 -16.60
CA PHE A 61 15.02 -3.32 -17.30
C PHE A 61 14.03 -3.99 -16.33
N ALA A 62 14.53 -4.59 -15.23
CA ALA A 62 13.69 -5.15 -14.17
C ALA A 62 12.73 -4.10 -13.58
N SER A 63 13.24 -2.91 -13.26
CA SER A 63 12.44 -1.79 -12.78
C SER A 63 11.38 -1.34 -13.80
N SER A 64 11.71 -1.36 -15.09
CA SER A 64 10.74 -1.04 -16.16
C SER A 64 9.63 -2.06 -16.25
N LEU A 65 9.93 -3.35 -16.04
CA LEU A 65 8.92 -4.42 -16.02
C LEU A 65 7.93 -4.26 -14.85
N PHE A 66 8.39 -3.77 -13.70
CA PHE A 66 7.50 -3.44 -12.59
C PHE A 66 6.46 -2.39 -13.01
N PHE A 67 6.90 -1.26 -13.56
CA PHE A 67 5.98 -0.20 -13.98
C PHE A 67 5.08 -0.62 -15.14
N PHE A 68 5.59 -1.41 -16.06
CA PHE A 68 4.80 -1.95 -17.16
C PHE A 68 3.66 -2.86 -16.66
N ALA A 69 3.97 -3.80 -15.76
CA ALA A 69 2.98 -4.68 -15.16
C ALA A 69 1.96 -3.89 -14.31
N TYR A 70 2.45 -2.92 -13.53
CA TYR A 70 1.61 -2.03 -12.74
C TYR A 70 0.59 -1.32 -13.62
N PHE A 71 1.03 -0.67 -14.69
CA PHE A 71 0.16 0.05 -15.64
C PHE A 71 -0.86 -0.89 -16.30
N LEU A 72 -0.42 -2.08 -16.73
CA LEU A 72 -1.30 -3.05 -17.40
C LEU A 72 -2.43 -3.56 -16.50
N VAL A 73 -2.14 -3.78 -15.22
CA VAL A 73 -3.06 -4.39 -14.26
C VAL A 73 -3.87 -3.36 -13.47
N GLU A 74 -3.50 -2.09 -13.45
CA GLU A 74 -4.14 -1.05 -12.64
C GLU A 74 -5.63 -0.90 -12.92
N VAL A 75 -6.03 -0.77 -14.19
CA VAL A 75 -7.45 -0.63 -14.57
C VAL A 75 -8.24 -1.91 -14.29
N PRO A 76 -7.82 -3.11 -14.74
CA PRO A 76 -8.47 -4.37 -14.38
C PRO A 76 -8.62 -4.57 -12.87
N SER A 77 -7.60 -4.22 -12.09
CA SER A 77 -7.61 -4.32 -10.63
C SER A 77 -8.70 -3.46 -10.00
N ASN A 78 -8.86 -2.21 -10.46
CA ASN A 78 -9.90 -1.32 -9.95
C ASN A 78 -11.32 -1.75 -10.34
N LEU A 79 -11.51 -2.29 -11.55
CA LEU A 79 -12.79 -2.89 -11.95
C LEU A 79 -13.14 -4.10 -11.09
N ALA A 80 -12.15 -4.95 -10.80
CA ALA A 80 -12.32 -6.09 -9.91
C ALA A 80 -12.69 -5.64 -8.49
N MET A 81 -12.10 -4.56 -7.97
CA MET A 81 -12.46 -4.00 -6.67
C MET A 81 -13.92 -3.56 -6.59
N GLN A 82 -14.45 -2.95 -7.66
CA GLN A 82 -15.87 -2.58 -7.72
C GLN A 82 -16.77 -3.81 -7.66
N LYS A 83 -16.36 -4.95 -8.25
CA LYS A 83 -17.11 -6.19 -8.28
C LYS A 83 -17.05 -6.99 -6.98
N PHE A 84 -15.86 -7.11 -6.38
CA PHE A 84 -15.60 -7.98 -5.23
C PHE A 84 -15.66 -7.25 -3.88
N GLY A 85 -15.76 -5.94 -3.88
CA GLY A 85 -15.72 -5.10 -2.68
C GLY A 85 -14.31 -4.63 -2.32
N ALA A 86 -14.23 -3.43 -1.75
CA ALA A 86 -12.96 -2.77 -1.45
C ALA A 86 -12.18 -3.50 -0.34
N ARG A 87 -12.87 -3.96 0.71
CA ARG A 87 -12.27 -4.67 1.84
C ARG A 87 -11.48 -5.90 1.40
N ILE A 88 -12.13 -6.77 0.63
CA ILE A 88 -11.52 -8.03 0.16
C ILE A 88 -10.43 -7.73 -0.85
N TRP A 89 -10.66 -6.77 -1.75
CA TRP A 89 -9.73 -6.51 -2.83
C TRP A 89 -8.44 -5.81 -2.36
N ILE A 90 -8.53 -4.83 -1.46
CA ILE A 90 -7.38 -4.20 -0.83
C ILE A 90 -6.59 -5.22 0.00
N ALA A 91 -7.27 -6.07 0.77
CA ALA A 91 -6.63 -7.16 1.50
C ALA A 91 -5.87 -8.10 0.56
N ARG A 92 -6.49 -8.52 -0.56
CA ARG A 92 -5.85 -9.35 -1.57
C ARG A 92 -4.60 -8.68 -2.14
N ILE A 93 -4.69 -7.42 -2.52
CA ILE A 93 -3.54 -6.67 -3.06
C ILE A 93 -2.39 -6.70 -2.05
N MET A 94 -2.63 -6.35 -0.80
CA MET A 94 -1.59 -6.28 0.23
C MET A 94 -0.98 -7.63 0.55
N VAL A 95 -1.80 -8.68 0.66
CA VAL A 95 -1.29 -10.04 0.94
C VAL A 95 -0.47 -10.56 -0.23
N THR A 96 -1.00 -10.47 -1.47
CA THR A 96 -0.28 -10.97 -2.65
C THR A 96 1.01 -10.21 -2.90
N TRP A 97 0.98 -8.89 -2.78
CA TRP A 97 2.15 -8.05 -2.91
C TRP A 97 3.19 -8.35 -1.82
N GLY A 98 2.81 -8.42 -0.53
CA GLY A 98 3.73 -8.72 0.55
C GLY A 98 4.40 -10.10 0.42
N LEU A 99 3.66 -11.12 -0.07
CA LEU A 99 4.22 -12.45 -0.37
C LEU A 99 5.22 -12.39 -1.54
N VAL A 100 4.91 -11.66 -2.61
CA VAL A 100 5.82 -11.49 -3.75
C VAL A 100 7.06 -10.70 -3.34
N SER A 101 6.90 -9.63 -2.55
CA SER A 101 8.02 -8.86 -2.01
C SER A 101 8.95 -9.75 -1.19
N ALA A 102 8.44 -10.49 -0.21
CA ALA A 102 9.23 -11.46 0.56
C ALA A 102 9.87 -12.54 -0.35
N GLY A 103 9.16 -12.99 -1.38
CA GLY A 103 9.67 -13.92 -2.39
C GLY A 103 10.85 -13.38 -3.21
N THR A 104 10.95 -12.06 -3.36
CA THR A 104 12.06 -11.41 -4.06
C THR A 104 13.40 -11.64 -3.35
N ALA A 105 13.39 -11.94 -2.05
CA ALA A 105 14.58 -12.36 -1.31
C ALA A 105 15.25 -13.63 -1.87
N PHE A 106 14.55 -14.44 -2.68
CA PHE A 106 15.07 -15.69 -3.22
C PHE A 106 15.47 -15.60 -4.70
N VAL A 107 15.63 -14.39 -5.20
CA VAL A 107 16.12 -14.14 -6.57
C VAL A 107 17.58 -14.60 -6.70
N VAL A 108 17.86 -15.34 -7.77
CA VAL A 108 19.20 -15.93 -8.02
C VAL A 108 19.90 -15.39 -9.28
N GLY A 109 19.26 -14.45 -10.00
CA GLY A 109 19.84 -13.87 -11.20
C GLY A 109 18.86 -13.03 -12.03
N PRO A 110 19.26 -12.56 -13.22
CA PRO A 110 18.48 -11.59 -14.01
C PRO A 110 17.05 -12.03 -14.32
N TYR A 111 16.87 -13.27 -14.78
CA TYR A 111 15.54 -13.75 -15.20
C TYR A 111 14.56 -13.86 -14.02
N SER A 112 15.04 -14.37 -12.88
CA SER A 112 14.20 -14.43 -11.66
C SER A 112 13.85 -13.03 -11.16
N LEU A 113 14.77 -12.06 -11.25
CA LEU A 113 14.51 -10.67 -10.93
C LEU A 113 13.43 -10.06 -11.85
N TYR A 114 13.49 -10.33 -13.15
CA TYR A 114 12.48 -9.85 -14.11
C TYR A 114 11.09 -10.37 -13.77
N VAL A 115 10.99 -11.67 -13.48
CA VAL A 115 9.71 -12.30 -13.09
C VAL A 115 9.18 -11.71 -11.80
N MET A 116 10.03 -11.54 -10.78
CA MET A 116 9.60 -11.00 -9.49
C MET A 116 9.19 -9.53 -9.59
N CYS A 117 9.92 -8.70 -10.34
CA CYS A 117 9.53 -7.31 -10.58
C CYS A 117 8.20 -7.21 -11.32
N PHE A 118 7.98 -8.05 -12.34
CA PHE A 118 6.71 -8.09 -13.05
C PHE A 118 5.55 -8.50 -12.12
N LEU A 119 5.71 -9.56 -11.34
CA LEU A 119 4.72 -10.03 -10.39
C LEU A 119 4.44 -8.99 -9.29
N LEU A 120 5.49 -8.32 -8.81
CA LEU A 120 5.37 -7.27 -7.79
C LEU A 120 4.55 -6.09 -8.32
N GLY A 121 4.85 -5.61 -9.54
CA GLY A 121 4.08 -4.55 -10.19
C GLY A 121 2.62 -4.94 -10.40
N ALA A 122 2.35 -6.17 -10.86
CA ALA A 122 0.99 -6.67 -11.04
C ALA A 122 0.24 -6.86 -9.72
N ALA A 123 0.92 -7.33 -8.67
CA ALA A 123 0.31 -7.55 -7.35
C ALA A 123 -0.06 -6.23 -6.66
N GLU A 124 0.81 -5.20 -6.77
CA GLU A 124 0.61 -3.88 -6.17
C GLU A 124 -0.38 -3.00 -6.95
N ALA A 125 -0.59 -3.33 -8.22
CA ALA A 125 -1.43 -2.52 -9.12
C ALA A 125 -2.84 -2.34 -8.58
N GLY A 126 -3.31 -1.08 -8.62
CA GLY A 126 -4.65 -0.71 -8.19
C GLY A 126 -4.77 -0.39 -6.69
N PHE A 127 -3.71 -0.52 -5.89
CA PHE A 127 -3.79 -0.18 -4.46
C PHE A 127 -4.13 1.31 -4.25
N PHE A 128 -3.31 2.20 -4.78
CA PHE A 128 -3.50 3.65 -4.60
C PHE A 128 -4.84 4.15 -5.17
N PRO A 129 -5.17 3.94 -6.47
CA PRO A 129 -6.45 4.36 -7.00
C PRO A 129 -7.63 3.63 -6.34
N GLY A 130 -7.42 2.40 -5.88
CA GLY A 130 -8.39 1.65 -5.10
C GLY A 130 -8.71 2.29 -3.77
N VAL A 131 -7.71 2.75 -3.03
CA VAL A 131 -7.93 3.51 -1.79
C VAL A 131 -8.65 4.82 -2.05
N LEU A 132 -8.28 5.55 -3.11
CA LEU A 132 -8.98 6.77 -3.50
C LEU A 132 -10.45 6.50 -3.82
N LEU A 133 -10.75 5.45 -4.57
CA LEU A 133 -12.12 5.02 -4.86
C LEU A 133 -12.86 4.62 -3.58
N TYR A 134 -12.22 3.89 -2.68
CA TYR A 134 -12.79 3.53 -1.38
C TYR A 134 -13.17 4.78 -0.56
N LEU A 135 -12.30 5.78 -0.51
CA LEU A 135 -12.60 7.04 0.17
C LEU A 135 -13.80 7.78 -0.45
N THR A 136 -14.09 7.59 -1.75
CA THR A 136 -15.29 8.18 -2.37
C THR A 136 -16.60 7.56 -1.87
N TYR A 137 -16.58 6.32 -1.41
CA TYR A 137 -17.78 5.67 -0.85
C TYR A 137 -18.10 6.17 0.56
N TRP A 138 -17.08 6.65 1.29
CA TRP A 138 -17.20 7.05 2.69
C TRP A 138 -17.32 8.55 2.89
N LEU A 139 -16.83 9.35 1.94
CA LEU A 139 -16.67 10.80 2.12
C LEU A 139 -17.43 11.58 1.05
N PRO A 140 -18.31 12.51 1.42
CA PRO A 140 -18.88 13.51 0.52
C PRO A 140 -17.78 14.33 -0.17
N SER A 141 -18.09 14.88 -1.35
CA SER A 141 -17.14 15.65 -2.17
C SER A 141 -16.46 16.80 -1.41
N ALA A 142 -17.21 17.47 -0.52
CA ALA A 142 -16.72 18.60 0.28
C ALA A 142 -15.55 18.23 1.23
N TYR A 143 -15.49 16.98 1.70
CA TYR A 143 -14.46 16.51 2.64
C TYR A 143 -13.33 15.74 1.95
N ARG A 144 -13.57 15.24 0.74
CA ARG A 144 -12.69 14.30 0.04
C ARG A 144 -11.30 14.88 -0.22
N ALA A 145 -11.22 16.09 -0.75
CA ALA A 145 -9.94 16.74 -1.07
C ALA A 145 -9.02 16.84 0.16
N ARG A 146 -9.57 17.27 1.30
CA ARG A 146 -8.82 17.37 2.56
C ARG A 146 -8.34 16.00 3.06
N MET A 147 -9.19 14.98 2.97
CA MET A 147 -8.85 13.64 3.46
C MET A 147 -7.81 12.97 2.57
N VAL A 148 -7.89 13.17 1.25
CA VAL A 148 -6.84 12.71 0.31
C VAL A 148 -5.52 13.45 0.58
N ALA A 149 -5.54 14.74 0.85
CA ALA A 149 -4.33 15.48 1.21
C ALA A 149 -3.67 14.93 2.49
N ILE A 150 -4.46 14.60 3.52
CA ILE A 150 -3.95 13.96 4.75
C ILE A 150 -3.39 12.57 4.43
N PHE A 151 -4.05 11.78 3.59
CA PHE A 151 -3.57 10.47 3.16
C PHE A 151 -2.22 10.57 2.43
N MET A 152 -2.04 11.60 1.59
CA MET A 152 -0.79 11.85 0.85
C MET A 152 0.40 12.20 1.75
N VAL A 153 0.19 12.60 3.01
CA VAL A 153 1.28 12.82 3.99
C VAL A 153 2.07 11.53 4.25
N ALA A 154 1.48 10.37 3.97
CA ALA A 154 2.20 9.10 4.03
C ALA A 154 3.45 9.07 3.13
N ILE A 155 3.45 9.78 1.99
CA ILE A 155 4.59 9.78 1.05
C ILE A 155 5.86 10.34 1.67
N PRO A 156 5.91 11.62 2.14
CA PRO A 156 7.11 12.15 2.79
C PRO A 156 7.45 11.39 4.09
N ALA A 157 6.45 10.95 4.85
CA ALA A 157 6.67 10.17 6.06
C ALA A 157 7.35 8.82 5.74
N ALA A 158 6.90 8.12 4.70
CA ALA A 158 7.48 6.86 4.27
C ALA A 158 8.95 7.02 3.81
N ASN A 159 9.26 8.07 3.06
CA ASN A 159 10.64 8.33 2.64
C ASN A 159 11.54 8.66 3.84
N PHE A 160 11.03 9.44 4.80
CA PHE A 160 11.79 9.81 6.00
C PHE A 160 12.06 8.61 6.91
N ILE A 161 11.10 7.70 7.07
CA ILE A 161 11.23 6.50 7.92
C ILE A 161 11.90 5.35 7.14
N GLY A 162 11.53 5.16 5.88
CA GLY A 162 11.94 4.04 5.05
C GLY A 162 13.45 4.01 4.80
N SER A 163 14.06 5.13 4.42
CA SER A 163 15.49 5.15 4.11
C SER A 163 16.37 4.71 5.28
N PRO A 164 16.21 5.22 6.53
CA PRO A 164 16.95 4.70 7.67
C PRO A 164 16.63 3.23 7.99
N LEU A 165 15.34 2.84 7.87
CA LEU A 165 14.92 1.47 8.13
C LEU A 165 15.57 0.49 7.14
N SER A 166 15.49 0.77 5.86
CA SER A 166 16.11 -0.06 4.81
C SER A 166 17.64 -0.11 4.98
N GLY A 167 18.27 1.00 5.39
CA GLY A 167 19.70 1.03 5.72
C GLY A 167 20.06 0.11 6.89
N LEU A 168 19.25 0.11 7.96
CA LEU A 168 19.43 -0.80 9.09
C LEU A 168 19.27 -2.27 8.69
N LEU A 169 18.28 -2.57 7.85
CA LEU A 169 18.02 -3.93 7.37
C LEU A 169 19.15 -4.44 6.45
N LEU A 170 19.70 -3.60 5.59
CA LEU A 170 20.91 -3.90 4.81
C LEU A 170 22.13 -4.16 5.70
N GLY A 171 22.19 -3.54 6.89
CA GLY A 171 23.22 -3.79 7.88
C GLY A 171 23.17 -5.17 8.54
N LEU A 172 22.09 -5.95 8.36
CA LEU A 172 21.99 -7.34 8.80
C LEU A 172 22.76 -8.32 7.88
N ASP A 173 23.69 -7.81 7.09
CA ASP A 173 24.49 -8.61 6.18
C ASP A 173 25.27 -9.72 6.93
N GLY A 174 25.16 -10.97 6.45
CA GLY A 174 25.76 -12.14 7.08
C GLY A 174 24.93 -12.77 8.20
N TRP A 175 23.86 -12.14 8.68
CA TRP A 175 22.99 -12.72 9.71
C TRP A 175 22.25 -13.96 9.18
N LEU A 176 22.35 -15.08 9.90
CA LEU A 176 21.85 -16.40 9.48
C LEU A 176 22.37 -16.86 8.11
N GLY A 177 23.55 -16.37 7.67
CA GLY A 177 24.16 -16.75 6.40
C GLY A 177 23.51 -16.08 5.18
N MET A 178 22.61 -15.10 5.37
CA MET A 178 21.97 -14.36 4.28
C MET A 178 22.54 -12.94 4.17
N ARG A 179 22.52 -12.40 2.95
CA ARG A 179 22.89 -10.99 2.68
C ARG A 179 21.82 -10.04 3.18
N GLY A 180 22.18 -8.79 3.48
CA GLY A 180 21.28 -7.79 4.01
C GLY A 180 20.06 -7.53 3.13
N TRP A 181 20.19 -7.57 1.80
CA TRP A 181 19.09 -7.36 0.87
C TRP A 181 18.00 -8.46 0.94
N HIS A 182 18.29 -9.68 1.36
CA HIS A 182 17.28 -10.71 1.62
C HIS A 182 16.39 -10.30 2.80
N TRP A 183 17.03 -9.81 3.88
CA TRP A 183 16.32 -9.34 5.07
C TRP A 183 15.42 -8.15 4.78
N LEU A 184 15.86 -7.25 3.90
CA LEU A 184 15.08 -6.11 3.47
C LEU A 184 13.72 -6.56 2.92
N PHE A 185 13.72 -7.45 1.94
CA PHE A 185 12.47 -7.94 1.32
C PHE A 185 11.61 -8.78 2.26
N ILE A 186 12.21 -9.65 3.08
CA ILE A 186 11.47 -10.49 4.02
C ILE A 186 10.82 -9.64 5.11
N LEU A 187 11.59 -8.78 5.77
CA LEU A 187 11.11 -8.04 6.95
C LEU A 187 10.17 -6.90 6.57
N GLU A 188 10.23 -6.37 5.35
CA GLU A 188 9.29 -5.36 4.89
C GLU A 188 8.06 -5.96 4.17
N GLY A 189 8.18 -7.17 3.61
CA GLY A 189 7.03 -7.90 3.06
C GLY A 189 6.06 -8.43 4.14
N ILE A 190 6.57 -8.85 5.30
CA ILE A 190 5.73 -9.37 6.40
C ILE A 190 4.69 -8.35 6.88
N PRO A 191 5.02 -7.09 7.21
CA PRO A 191 4.02 -6.08 7.58
C PRO A 191 2.92 -5.89 6.55
N ALA A 192 3.24 -5.95 5.25
CA ALA A 192 2.24 -5.85 4.19
C ALA A 192 1.22 -6.99 4.24
N VAL A 193 1.68 -8.24 4.45
CA VAL A 193 0.80 -9.40 4.61
C VAL A 193 -0.07 -9.26 5.86
N LEU A 194 0.52 -8.88 7.00
CA LEU A 194 -0.21 -8.71 8.26
C LEU A 194 -1.28 -7.61 8.15
N LEU A 195 -0.94 -6.46 7.56
CA LEU A 195 -1.91 -5.40 7.31
C LEU A 195 -2.97 -5.81 6.30
N GLY A 196 -2.61 -6.60 5.28
CA GLY A 196 -3.57 -7.17 4.34
C GLY A 196 -4.60 -8.06 5.04
N ILE A 197 -4.17 -8.90 5.96
CA ILE A 197 -5.08 -9.70 6.81
C ILE A 197 -5.91 -8.78 7.71
N ALA A 198 -5.29 -7.77 8.33
CA ALA A 198 -5.99 -6.81 9.19
C ALA A 198 -7.06 -6.01 8.42
N CYS A 199 -6.88 -5.73 7.11
CA CYS A 199 -7.90 -5.11 6.26
C CYS A 199 -9.25 -5.84 6.34
N LEU A 200 -9.24 -7.17 6.42
CA LEU A 200 -10.46 -7.98 6.50
C LEU A 200 -11.26 -7.74 7.77
N PHE A 201 -10.63 -7.24 8.83
CA PHE A 201 -11.28 -6.99 10.12
C PHE A 201 -11.54 -5.50 10.37
N VAL A 202 -10.69 -4.62 9.84
CA VAL A 202 -10.72 -3.18 10.09
C VAL A 202 -11.60 -2.44 9.08
N LEU A 203 -11.51 -2.81 7.78
CA LEU A 203 -12.25 -2.13 6.74
C LEU A 203 -13.66 -2.70 6.59
N THR A 204 -14.58 -1.84 6.16
CA THR A 204 -15.96 -2.20 5.81
C THR A 204 -16.21 -1.65 4.40
N ASP A 205 -16.85 -2.43 3.52
CA ASP A 205 -17.00 -2.07 2.11
C ASP A 205 -17.77 -0.77 1.89
N ARG A 206 -18.87 -0.57 2.63
CA ARG A 206 -19.74 0.59 2.49
C ARG A 206 -20.25 1.07 3.85
N PRO A 207 -20.62 2.35 3.97
CA PRO A 207 -21.20 2.91 5.20
C PRO A 207 -22.42 2.16 5.69
N GLU A 208 -23.25 1.65 4.78
CA GLU A 208 -24.49 0.90 5.08
C GLU A 208 -24.22 -0.40 5.88
N HIS A 209 -23.03 -0.98 5.72
CA HIS A 209 -22.59 -2.19 6.42
C HIS A 209 -21.81 -1.90 7.71
N ALA A 210 -21.66 -0.63 8.08
CA ALA A 210 -20.92 -0.25 9.27
C ALA A 210 -21.69 -0.65 10.55
N LYS A 211 -21.04 -1.45 11.40
CA LYS A 211 -21.60 -1.84 12.71
C LYS A 211 -21.54 -0.72 13.78
N TRP A 212 -21.07 0.46 13.41
CA TRP A 212 -20.96 1.64 14.26
C TRP A 212 -21.83 2.77 13.68
N PRO A 213 -22.41 3.63 14.55
CA PRO A 213 -23.41 4.59 14.12
C PRO A 213 -22.83 5.59 13.12
N VAL A 214 -23.26 5.49 11.87
CA VAL A 214 -23.07 6.46 10.80
C VAL A 214 -24.45 7.08 10.60
N SER A 215 -24.73 8.19 11.29
CA SER A 215 -25.98 8.90 11.11
C SER A 215 -25.92 9.66 9.80
N TYR A 216 -26.48 9.08 8.74
CA TYR A 216 -26.84 9.81 7.52
C TYR A 216 -28.27 10.31 7.71
N THR A 217 -28.43 11.57 8.01
CA THR A 217 -29.71 12.25 7.74
C THR A 217 -29.74 12.55 6.26
N HIS A 218 -30.60 11.85 5.54
CA HIS A 218 -31.02 12.19 4.20
C HIS A 218 -31.84 13.50 4.22
#